data_354481cf1985141cc79175aa99338301
#
_entry.id   354481cf1985141cc79175aa99338301
#
_cell.length_a   1.000
_cell.length_b   1.000
_cell.length_c   1.000
_cell.angle_alpha   90.00
_cell.angle_beta   90.00
_cell.angle_gamma   90.00
#
_symmetry.space_group_name_H-M   'P 1'
#
loop_
_entity.id
_entity.type
_entity.pdbx_description
1 polymer ?
#
loop_
_entity_poly.entity_id
_entity_poly.type
_entity_poly.pdbx_seq_one_letter_code
_entity_poly.pdbx_strand_id
1 'polypeptide(L)'
;MARGRGSAMVVTMLLCMLLLLHSEMAHAATYTVGGPGGWTFNVSGWPRGKRFRAGDILVFNYSPAAHNVVAVNKVGYNTCTAPRGSKVYQTGKDRIKLVKGQNIFICTFTGHCQSGMKIAVNAV
;
A
#
# COMPACT_ATOMS: atom_id res chain seq x y z
N MET A 1 -49.72 14.40 -19.27
CA MET A 1 -48.50 13.77 -19.79
C MET A 1 -47.26 13.97 -18.97
N ALA A 2 -47.41 14.27 -17.71
CA ALA A 2 -46.28 14.41 -16.77
C ALA A 2 -45.60 13.08 -16.40
N ARG A 3 -46.19 11.93 -16.74
CA ARG A 3 -45.68 10.60 -16.35
C ARG A 3 -44.32 10.20 -17.00
N GLY A 4 -44.07 10.57 -18.25
CA GLY A 4 -42.87 10.21 -18.96
C GLY A 4 -41.63 10.95 -18.48
N ARG A 5 -41.77 12.20 -18.02
CA ARG A 5 -40.67 13.03 -17.53
C ARG A 5 -40.15 12.59 -16.16
N GLY A 6 -41.06 12.19 -15.23
CA GLY A 6 -40.69 11.72 -13.90
C GLY A 6 -39.90 10.42 -13.94
N SER A 7 -40.31 9.47 -14.80
CA SER A 7 -39.63 8.19 -14.97
C SER A 7 -38.24 8.35 -15.56
N ALA A 8 -38.06 9.25 -16.54
CA ALA A 8 -36.76 9.52 -17.16
C ALA A 8 -35.76 10.12 -16.15
N MET A 9 -36.21 11.05 -15.31
CA MET A 9 -35.36 11.65 -14.28
C MET A 9 -34.93 10.64 -13.22
N VAL A 10 -35.84 9.78 -12.76
CA VAL A 10 -35.52 8.74 -11.78
C VAL A 10 -34.48 7.75 -12.33
N VAL A 11 -34.66 7.28 -13.57
CA VAL A 11 -33.70 6.36 -14.22
C VAL A 11 -32.33 7.02 -14.37
N THR A 12 -32.24 8.26 -14.76
CA THR A 12 -30.98 9.00 -14.88
C THR A 12 -30.28 9.14 -13.53
N MET A 13 -31.02 9.49 -12.47
CA MET A 13 -30.44 9.59 -11.12
C MET A 13 -29.91 8.25 -10.61
N LEU A 14 -30.63 7.14 -10.82
CA LEU A 14 -30.20 5.81 -10.44
C LEU A 14 -28.93 5.39 -11.18
N LEU A 15 -28.84 5.67 -12.47
CA LEU A 15 -27.65 5.38 -13.27
C LEU A 15 -26.42 6.17 -12.78
N CYS A 16 -26.60 7.46 -12.45
CA CYS A 16 -25.52 8.29 -11.89
C CYS A 16 -25.03 7.74 -10.55
N MET A 17 -25.94 7.33 -9.66
CA MET A 17 -25.56 6.73 -8.37
C MET A 17 -24.83 5.41 -8.54
N LEU A 18 -25.27 4.55 -9.45
CA LEU A 18 -24.61 3.28 -9.75
C LEU A 18 -23.19 3.51 -10.31
N LEU A 19 -23.00 4.48 -11.18
CA LEU A 19 -21.69 4.84 -11.72
C LEU A 19 -20.76 5.38 -10.64
N LEU A 20 -21.25 6.20 -9.71
CA LEU A 20 -20.48 6.70 -8.57
C LEU A 20 -20.04 5.57 -7.64
N LEU A 21 -20.93 4.63 -7.31
CA LEU A 21 -20.62 3.47 -6.50
C LEU A 21 -19.57 2.57 -7.18
N HIS A 22 -19.70 2.33 -8.48
CA HIS A 22 -18.73 1.59 -9.26
C HIS A 22 -17.36 2.28 -9.25
N SER A 23 -17.34 3.59 -9.38
CA SER A 23 -16.15 4.41 -9.36
C SER A 23 -15.41 4.31 -8.01
N GLU A 24 -16.12 4.29 -6.88
CA GLU A 24 -15.55 4.15 -5.54
C GLU A 24 -15.00 2.74 -5.28
N MET A 25 -15.62 1.70 -5.83
CA MET A 25 -15.21 0.31 -5.63
C MET A 25 -14.04 -0.13 -6.53
N ALA A 26 -13.74 0.63 -7.59
CA ALA A 26 -12.84 0.21 -8.66
C ALA A 26 -11.36 0.57 -8.42
N HIS A 27 -10.94 1.04 -7.22
CA HIS A 27 -9.68 1.77 -7.11
C HIS A 27 -8.58 1.20 -6.21
N ALA A 28 -8.72 -0.04 -5.71
CA ALA A 28 -7.61 -0.70 -5.03
C ALA A 28 -6.52 -1.05 -6.05
N ALA A 29 -5.39 -0.36 -5.98
CA ALA A 29 -4.25 -0.60 -6.83
C ALA A 29 -3.28 -1.55 -6.15
N THR A 30 -2.48 -2.26 -6.95
CA THR A 30 -1.40 -3.11 -6.45
C THR A 30 -0.06 -2.54 -6.94
N TYR A 31 0.86 -2.35 -6.00
CA TYR A 31 2.19 -1.81 -6.27
C TYR A 31 3.24 -2.83 -5.89
N THR A 32 4.20 -3.09 -6.78
CA THR A 32 5.38 -3.89 -6.44
C THR A 32 6.45 -2.97 -5.88
N VAL A 33 6.78 -3.16 -4.61
CA VAL A 33 7.76 -2.33 -3.92
C VAL A 33 9.14 -2.49 -4.57
N GLY A 34 9.76 -1.35 -4.92
CA GLY A 34 11.04 -1.34 -5.61
C GLY A 34 10.93 -1.62 -7.10
N GLY A 35 9.73 -1.82 -7.65
CA GLY A 35 9.52 -2.10 -9.06
C GLY A 35 10.20 -3.41 -9.48
N PRO A 36 10.84 -3.46 -10.67
CA PRO A 36 11.48 -4.68 -11.18
C PRO A 36 12.57 -5.25 -10.28
N GLY A 37 13.24 -4.42 -9.48
CA GLY A 37 14.27 -4.85 -8.53
C GLY A 37 13.73 -5.51 -7.27
N GLY A 38 12.47 -5.31 -6.96
CA GLY A 38 11.82 -5.86 -5.77
C GLY A 38 12.26 -5.20 -4.47
N TRP A 39 11.99 -5.87 -3.37
CA TRP A 39 12.35 -5.43 -2.02
C TRP A 39 13.85 -5.70 -1.78
N THR A 40 14.63 -4.64 -1.80
CA THR A 40 16.09 -4.73 -1.69
C THR A 40 16.69 -3.42 -1.14
N PHE A 41 18.00 -3.28 -1.20
CA PHE A 41 18.71 -2.08 -0.77
C PHE A 41 18.30 -0.85 -1.59
N ASN A 42 18.42 0.34 -1.01
CA ASN A 42 18.17 1.62 -1.66
C ASN A 42 16.75 1.82 -2.19
N VAL A 43 15.75 1.20 -1.55
CA VAL A 43 14.34 1.36 -1.97
C VAL A 43 13.61 2.48 -1.24
N SER A 44 14.26 3.17 -0.30
CA SER A 44 13.61 4.19 0.54
C SER A 44 13.00 5.34 -0.26
N GLY A 45 13.53 5.63 -1.44
CA GLY A 45 13.00 6.65 -2.35
C GLY A 45 11.89 6.17 -3.29
N TRP A 46 11.62 4.88 -3.33
CA TRP A 46 10.64 4.31 -4.25
C TRP A 46 9.23 4.92 -4.13
N PRO A 47 8.71 5.26 -2.93
CA PRO A 47 7.36 5.82 -2.82
C PRO A 47 7.19 7.21 -3.43
N ARG A 48 8.26 7.92 -3.72
CA ARG A 48 8.20 9.30 -4.22
C ARG A 48 7.40 9.40 -5.51
N GLY A 49 6.52 10.41 -5.58
CA GLY A 49 5.70 10.66 -6.76
C GLY A 49 4.53 9.70 -6.93
N LYS A 50 4.35 8.74 -6.04
CA LYS A 50 3.23 7.81 -6.05
C LYS A 50 2.18 8.26 -5.05
N ARG A 51 0.92 8.07 -5.42
CA ARG A 51 -0.20 8.38 -4.56
C ARG A 51 -0.87 7.08 -4.10
N PHE A 52 -0.75 6.80 -2.81
CA PHE A 52 -1.32 5.59 -2.21
C PHE A 52 -2.64 5.89 -1.52
N ARG A 53 -3.52 4.89 -1.54
CA ARG A 53 -4.82 4.95 -0.87
C ARG A 53 -4.98 3.78 0.08
N ALA A 54 -5.75 3.99 1.15
CA ALA A 54 -6.15 2.90 2.03
C ALA A 54 -6.84 1.81 1.20
N GLY A 55 -6.48 0.56 1.41
CA GLY A 55 -6.98 -0.58 0.63
C GLY A 55 -6.07 -1.01 -0.51
N ASP A 56 -5.14 -0.16 -0.96
CA ASP A 56 -4.13 -0.56 -1.93
C ASP A 56 -3.25 -1.67 -1.36
N ILE A 57 -2.66 -2.46 -2.25
CA ILE A 57 -1.81 -3.60 -1.88
C ILE A 57 -0.36 -3.29 -2.24
N LEU A 58 0.54 -3.47 -1.29
CA LEU A 58 1.98 -3.51 -1.55
C LEU A 58 2.43 -4.96 -1.68
N VAL A 59 3.17 -5.27 -2.73
CA VAL A 59 3.78 -6.57 -2.94
C VAL A 59 5.28 -6.45 -2.71
N PHE A 60 5.79 -7.25 -1.79
CA PHE A 60 7.22 -7.32 -1.47
C PHE A 60 7.78 -8.63 -2.01
N ASN A 61 8.57 -8.54 -3.07
CA ASN A 61 9.23 -9.69 -3.68
C ASN A 61 10.71 -9.71 -3.29
N TYR A 62 11.17 -10.80 -2.70
CA TYR A 62 12.53 -10.94 -2.21
C TYR A 62 12.88 -12.40 -1.93
N SER A 63 14.17 -12.69 -1.72
CA SER A 63 14.59 -13.97 -1.19
C SER A 63 14.38 -14.01 0.32
N PRO A 64 13.55 -14.92 0.86
CA PRO A 64 13.27 -14.97 2.30
C PRO A 64 14.47 -15.41 3.13
N ALA A 65 15.49 -16.02 2.49
CA ALA A 65 16.75 -16.34 3.14
C ALA A 65 17.62 -15.10 3.35
N ALA A 66 17.40 -14.03 2.56
CA ALA A 66 18.23 -12.82 2.57
C ALA A 66 17.57 -11.64 3.27
N HIS A 67 16.23 -11.57 3.27
CA HIS A 67 15.48 -10.41 3.71
C HIS A 67 14.21 -10.81 4.45
N ASN A 68 13.62 -9.84 5.15
CA ASN A 68 12.27 -9.91 5.70
C ASN A 68 11.57 -8.55 5.50
N VAL A 69 10.31 -8.48 5.87
CA VAL A 69 9.52 -7.24 5.93
C VAL A 69 8.95 -7.11 7.33
N VAL A 70 9.25 -6.03 8.01
CA VAL A 70 8.78 -5.81 9.38
C VAL A 70 8.04 -4.47 9.43
N ALA A 71 6.79 -4.51 9.88
CA ALA A 71 5.98 -3.31 10.08
C ALA A 71 6.46 -2.59 11.34
N VAL A 72 6.81 -1.32 11.21
CA VAL A 72 7.33 -0.50 12.31
C VAL A 72 6.65 0.86 12.34
N ASN A 73 6.96 1.65 13.35
CA ASN A 73 6.57 3.05 13.45
C ASN A 73 7.69 3.97 12.90
N LYS A 74 7.46 5.29 12.97
CA LYS A 74 8.44 6.26 12.48
C LYS A 74 9.78 6.17 13.22
N VAL A 75 9.77 5.89 14.50
CA VAL A 75 11.00 5.69 15.29
C VAL A 75 11.76 4.47 14.78
N GLY A 76 11.07 3.37 14.54
CA GLY A 76 11.66 2.16 13.96
C GLY A 76 12.27 2.40 12.59
N TYR A 77 11.62 3.19 11.76
CA TYR A 77 12.16 3.61 10.46
C TYR A 77 13.46 4.40 10.61
N ASN A 78 13.46 5.38 11.51
CA ASN A 78 14.62 6.26 11.69
C ASN A 78 15.81 5.56 12.35
N THR A 79 15.53 4.66 13.29
CA THR A 79 16.57 3.96 14.08
C THR A 79 16.90 2.59 13.55
N CYS A 80 16.18 2.11 12.52
CA CYS A 80 16.31 0.76 11.97
C CYS A 80 16.12 -0.33 13.05
N THR A 81 15.15 -0.11 13.94
CA THR A 81 14.82 -1.05 15.00
C THR A 81 13.34 -1.39 14.96
N ALA A 82 13.02 -2.65 15.23
CA ALA A 82 11.63 -3.09 15.33
C ALA A 82 11.22 -3.14 16.81
N PRO A 83 10.14 -2.42 17.20
CA PRO A 83 9.60 -2.56 18.54
C PRO A 83 9.20 -4.01 18.82
N ARG A 84 9.25 -4.41 20.10
CA ARG A 84 8.79 -5.73 20.52
C ARG A 84 7.33 -5.93 20.08
N GLY A 85 7.02 -7.08 19.50
CA GLY A 85 5.69 -7.42 19.01
C GLY A 85 5.41 -6.91 17.59
N SER A 86 6.38 -6.31 16.89
CA SER A 86 6.23 -5.93 15.49
C SER A 86 5.91 -7.14 14.62
N LYS A 87 5.00 -6.93 13.66
CA LYS A 87 4.64 -8.00 12.73
C LYS A 87 5.75 -8.23 11.71
N VAL A 88 6.18 -9.47 11.58
CA VAL A 88 7.24 -9.91 10.66
C VAL A 88 6.64 -10.72 9.54
N TYR A 89 6.99 -10.37 8.31
CA TYR A 89 6.63 -11.11 7.10
C TYR A 89 7.89 -11.71 6.49
N GLN A 90 7.83 -12.99 6.12
CA GLN A 90 9.00 -13.75 5.63
C GLN A 90 8.66 -14.69 4.48
N THR A 91 7.62 -14.40 3.71
CA THR A 91 7.22 -15.34 2.63
C THR A 91 8.03 -15.18 1.36
N GLY A 92 8.75 -14.07 1.20
CA GLY A 92 9.41 -13.73 -0.05
C GLY A 92 8.47 -13.12 -1.09
N LYS A 93 7.17 -13.13 -0.81
CA LYS A 93 6.13 -12.62 -1.70
C LYS A 93 4.95 -12.08 -0.91
N ASP A 94 5.25 -11.19 0.03
CA ASP A 94 4.24 -10.66 0.94
C ASP A 94 3.34 -9.66 0.25
N ARG A 95 2.05 -9.81 0.49
CA ARG A 95 1.02 -8.88 0.02
C ARG A 95 0.42 -8.19 1.24
N ILE A 96 0.62 -6.88 1.35
CA ILE A 96 0.21 -6.11 2.51
C ILE A 96 -0.78 -5.04 2.08
N LYS A 97 -1.97 -5.09 2.67
CA LYS A 97 -3.03 -4.10 2.44
C LYS A 97 -2.72 -2.84 3.25
N LEU A 98 -2.68 -1.69 2.58
CA LEU A 98 -2.45 -0.42 3.24
C LEU A 98 -3.65 0.01 4.08
N VAL A 99 -3.37 0.54 5.26
CA VAL A 99 -4.34 1.22 6.10
C VAL A 99 -4.19 2.73 5.94
N LYS A 100 -5.23 3.48 6.24
CA LYS A 100 -5.17 4.95 6.19
C LYS A 100 -4.07 5.46 7.11
N GLY A 101 -3.28 6.40 6.63
CA GLY A 101 -2.18 7.00 7.37
C GLY A 101 -0.83 6.38 7.02
N GLN A 102 0.07 6.35 7.97
CA GLN A 102 1.44 5.88 7.79
C GLN A 102 1.52 4.36 7.80
N ASN A 103 2.15 3.80 6.77
CA ASN A 103 2.49 2.38 6.63
C ASN A 103 4.00 2.31 6.43
N ILE A 104 4.71 1.76 7.39
CA ILE A 104 6.16 1.83 7.44
C ILE A 104 6.75 0.43 7.59
N PHE A 105 7.74 0.12 6.76
CA PHE A 105 8.33 -1.22 6.70
C PHE A 105 9.85 -1.12 6.61
N ILE A 106 10.53 -2.03 7.28
CA ILE A 106 12.00 -2.16 7.23
C ILE A 106 12.36 -3.63 7.05
N CYS A 107 13.59 -3.89 6.61
CA CYS A 107 14.23 -5.19 6.76
C CYS A 107 15.07 -5.16 8.03
N THR A 108 14.92 -6.18 8.88
CA THR A 108 15.67 -6.24 10.17
C THR A 108 16.94 -7.08 10.11
N PHE A 109 17.28 -7.63 8.97
CA PHE A 109 18.59 -8.28 8.82
C PHE A 109 19.69 -7.24 9.00
N THR A 110 20.77 -7.63 9.66
CA THR A 110 21.85 -6.71 10.07
C THR A 110 22.35 -5.87 8.90
N GLY A 111 22.31 -4.54 9.06
CA GLY A 111 22.82 -3.59 8.07
C GLY A 111 21.89 -3.29 6.89
N HIS A 112 20.80 -4.03 6.71
CA HIS A 112 19.93 -3.88 5.54
C HIS A 112 19.10 -2.60 5.58
N CYS A 113 18.44 -2.32 6.70
CA CYS A 113 17.70 -1.07 6.87
C CYS A 113 18.60 0.15 6.70
N GLN A 114 19.79 0.11 7.31
CA GLN A 114 20.78 1.19 7.21
C GLN A 114 21.24 1.41 5.77
N SER A 115 21.19 0.39 4.93
CA SER A 115 21.49 0.46 3.50
C SER A 115 20.27 0.82 2.64
N GLY A 116 19.26 1.44 3.25
CA GLY A 116 18.08 1.95 2.55
C GLY A 116 17.00 0.89 2.28
N MET A 117 17.04 -0.24 2.96
CA MET A 117 16.00 -1.26 2.83
C MET A 117 14.85 -0.97 3.81
N LYS A 118 14.13 0.10 3.50
CA LYS A 118 13.02 0.63 4.27
C LYS A 118 12.15 1.54 3.41
N ILE A 119 10.86 1.58 3.69
CA ILE A 119 9.92 2.51 3.05
C ILE A 119 8.92 3.05 4.05
N ALA A 120 8.48 4.28 3.81
CA ALA A 120 7.37 4.90 4.53
C ALA A 120 6.35 5.38 3.50
N VAL A 121 5.13 4.91 3.63
CA VAL A 121 4.04 5.18 2.68
C VAL A 121 2.89 5.81 3.45
N ASN A 122 2.41 6.96 2.98
CA ASN A 122 1.19 7.58 3.51
C ASN A 122 0.02 7.25 2.58
N ALA A 123 -0.99 6.58 3.12
CA ALA A 123 -2.20 6.23 2.37
C ALA A 123 -3.36 7.17 2.76
N VAL A 124 -3.97 7.74 1.77
CA VAL A 124 -5.11 8.64 1.95
C VAL A 124 -6.47 7.93 1.91
#